data_fb08a62559a94283c37443b0d11d74cf
#
_entry.id   fb08a62559a94283c37443b0d11d74cf
#
_cell.length_a   1.000
_cell.length_b   1.000
_cell.length_c   1.000
_cell.angle_alpha   90.00
_cell.angle_beta   90.00
_cell.angle_gamma   90.00
#
_symmetry.space_group_name_H-M   'P 1'
#
loop_
_entity.id
_entity.type
_entity.pdbx_description
1 polymer ?
#
loop_
_entity_poly.entity_id
_entity_poly.type
_entity_poly.pdbx_seq_one_letter_code
_entity_poly.pdbx_strand_id
1 'polypeptide(L)'
;MTVRIGVIGTGAIGRDHARRINQVLSGGTITALSDVNAASAEAVRAEIAPDATVYATGQELIASPDVDAVLVTSWGATHEEYVLAAIAAGKPCFCEKPLATTAEGAKRIVDAEVAHGTRLVQVGFMRRYDQGYVALKQVVDGRIGAPIMVHAAHRNPTVPEAYTTPMAIHDTLIHEIDVFRWLLDDDYVAARVTFPRTCARSHAKLRDPQIVTLTTAKGVVIDTEIFVNCHYGYDIQCEVVGEDGVARLPEPMAIQTRLDARLQNDILTDWKDRFVASYDVELQDFLKAAAQGTAAGPTSWDGYMAAVASDACVKAQESEGEAVAITYPDRPALYA
;
A
#
# COMPACT_ATOMS: atom_id res chain seq x y z
N MET A 1 13.56 18.04 -16.66
CA MET A 1 12.32 18.88 -16.57
C MET A 1 11.73 18.62 -15.20
N THR A 2 11.28 19.66 -14.50
CA THR A 2 10.60 19.50 -13.21
C THR A 2 9.13 19.18 -13.47
N VAL A 3 8.62 18.08 -12.92
CA VAL A 3 7.22 17.63 -13.05
C VAL A 3 6.33 18.48 -12.14
N ARG A 4 5.28 19.08 -12.68
CA ARG A 4 4.30 19.86 -11.92
C ARG A 4 3.22 18.93 -11.39
N ILE A 5 3.17 18.81 -10.07
CA ILE A 5 2.33 17.83 -9.37
C ILE A 5 1.08 18.48 -8.78
N GLY A 6 -0.08 17.89 -9.06
CA GLY A 6 -1.32 18.17 -8.36
C GLY A 6 -1.60 17.11 -7.27
N VAL A 7 -1.96 17.54 -6.07
CA VAL A 7 -2.31 16.65 -4.95
C VAL A 7 -3.80 16.76 -4.65
N ILE A 8 -4.49 15.63 -4.68
CA ILE A 8 -5.91 15.49 -4.33
C ILE A 8 -6.02 14.73 -3.01
N GLY A 9 -6.48 15.43 -1.98
CA GLY A 9 -6.48 14.94 -0.60
C GLY A 9 -5.23 15.40 0.16
N THR A 10 -5.40 16.36 1.05
CA THR A 10 -4.33 16.98 1.85
C THR A 10 -4.38 16.54 3.32
N GLY A 11 -4.91 15.33 3.57
CA GLY A 11 -4.88 14.66 4.86
C GLY A 11 -3.47 14.28 5.29
N ALA A 12 -3.34 13.40 6.30
CA ALA A 12 -2.06 13.03 6.89
C ALA A 12 -1.03 12.56 5.85
N ILE A 13 -1.42 11.63 4.94
CA ILE A 13 -0.50 11.07 3.94
C ILE A 13 -0.25 12.04 2.79
N GLY A 14 -1.28 12.75 2.28
CA GLY A 14 -1.13 13.70 1.19
C GLY A 14 -0.25 14.89 1.57
N ARG A 15 -0.39 15.41 2.79
CA ARG A 15 0.51 16.44 3.34
C ARG A 15 1.96 15.94 3.42
N ASP A 16 2.16 14.70 3.89
CA ASP A 16 3.49 14.12 4.01
C ASP A 16 4.14 13.93 2.63
N HIS A 17 3.39 13.43 1.64
CA HIS A 17 3.85 13.31 0.26
C HIS A 17 4.14 14.65 -0.40
N ALA A 18 3.29 15.66 -0.20
CA ALA A 18 3.55 17.01 -0.68
C ALA A 18 4.86 17.58 -0.12
N ARG A 19 5.10 17.40 1.18
CA ARG A 19 6.35 17.80 1.85
C ARG A 19 7.55 17.06 1.26
N ARG A 20 7.46 15.75 1.05
CA ARG A 20 8.54 14.95 0.44
C ARG A 20 8.91 15.48 -0.94
N ILE A 21 7.92 15.71 -1.80
CA ILE A 21 8.13 16.19 -3.17
C ILE A 21 8.79 17.56 -3.18
N ASN A 22 8.35 18.51 -2.35
CA ASN A 22 8.89 19.87 -2.36
C ASN A 22 10.18 20.05 -1.57
N GLN A 23 10.45 19.21 -0.55
CA GLN A 23 11.54 19.49 0.41
C GLN A 23 12.61 18.38 0.46
N VAL A 24 12.32 17.17 0.00
CA VAL A 24 13.22 16.00 0.12
C VAL A 24 13.63 15.46 -1.24
N LEU A 25 12.68 15.33 -2.16
CA LEU A 25 12.89 14.68 -3.46
C LEU A 25 13.34 15.68 -4.52
N SER A 26 13.76 15.16 -5.67
CA SER A 26 14.18 15.96 -6.81
C SER A 26 13.34 15.69 -8.05
N GLY A 27 13.19 16.71 -8.90
CA GLY A 27 12.51 16.58 -10.18
C GLY A 27 10.99 16.77 -10.14
N GLY A 28 10.40 17.07 -8.97
CA GLY A 28 8.99 17.41 -8.82
C GLY A 28 8.77 18.71 -8.08
N THR A 29 7.61 19.33 -8.26
CA THR A 29 7.14 20.48 -7.49
C THR A 29 5.62 20.45 -7.40
N ILE A 30 5.07 20.80 -6.24
CA ILE A 30 3.62 20.90 -6.05
C ILE A 30 3.13 22.22 -6.64
N THR A 31 2.27 22.16 -7.65
CA THR A 31 1.67 23.34 -8.31
C THR A 31 0.18 23.47 -8.07
N ALA A 32 -0.47 22.41 -7.62
CA ALA A 32 -1.91 22.37 -7.43
C ALA A 32 -2.31 21.51 -6.23
N LEU A 33 -3.31 21.94 -5.48
CA LEU A 33 -3.86 21.25 -4.31
C LEU A 33 -5.38 21.23 -4.38
N SER A 34 -6.02 20.16 -3.95
CA SER A 34 -7.47 20.08 -3.76
C SER A 34 -7.81 19.17 -2.59
N ASP A 35 -8.78 19.57 -1.79
CA ASP A 35 -9.34 18.77 -0.69
C ASP A 35 -10.81 19.17 -0.49
N VAL A 36 -11.66 18.22 -0.08
CA VAL A 36 -13.04 18.52 0.30
C VAL A 36 -13.12 19.50 1.47
N ASN A 37 -12.08 19.51 2.32
CA ASN A 37 -11.86 20.53 3.32
C ASN A 37 -10.86 21.56 2.78
N ALA A 38 -11.37 22.64 2.18
CA ALA A 38 -10.54 23.71 1.59
C ALA A 38 -9.51 24.29 2.59
N ALA A 39 -9.82 24.34 3.88
CA ALA A 39 -8.90 24.82 4.91
C ALA A 39 -7.68 23.89 5.06
N SER A 40 -7.83 22.58 4.84
CA SER A 40 -6.70 21.63 4.82
C SER A 40 -5.78 21.89 3.63
N ALA A 41 -6.32 22.09 2.43
CA ALA A 41 -5.53 22.43 1.24
C ALA A 41 -4.78 23.75 1.41
N GLU A 42 -5.45 24.77 1.95
CA GLU A 42 -4.82 26.08 2.22
C GLU A 42 -3.71 25.99 3.27
N ALA A 43 -3.85 25.16 4.30
CA ALA A 43 -2.81 24.94 5.30
C ALA A 43 -1.56 24.27 4.66
N VAL A 44 -1.75 23.28 3.80
CA VAL A 44 -0.65 22.63 3.05
C VAL A 44 -0.01 23.61 2.08
N ARG A 45 -0.81 24.44 1.38
CA ARG A 45 -0.29 25.51 0.51
C ARG A 45 0.60 26.45 1.29
N ALA A 46 0.11 27.01 2.39
CA ALA A 46 0.84 28.00 3.17
C ALA A 46 2.16 27.49 3.75
N GLU A 47 2.19 26.23 4.17
CA GLU A 47 3.35 25.64 4.86
C GLU A 47 4.36 24.97 3.90
N ILE A 48 3.88 24.34 2.82
CA ILE A 48 4.70 23.44 2.00
C ILE A 48 4.88 23.95 0.57
N ALA A 49 3.81 24.49 -0.04
CA ALA A 49 3.78 24.86 -1.45
C ALA A 49 3.13 26.25 -1.64
N PRO A 50 3.77 27.35 -1.21
CA PRO A 50 3.16 28.68 -1.20
C PRO A 50 2.73 29.19 -2.57
N ASP A 51 3.36 28.72 -3.64
CA ASP A 51 3.07 29.10 -5.02
C ASP A 51 2.00 28.19 -5.68
N ALA A 52 1.50 27.16 -4.99
CA ALA A 52 0.49 26.25 -5.52
C ALA A 52 -0.90 26.91 -5.57
N THR A 53 -1.67 26.57 -6.60
CA THR A 53 -3.09 26.94 -6.71
C THR A 53 -3.96 25.94 -5.98
N VAL A 54 -4.90 26.42 -5.14
CA VAL A 54 -5.92 25.58 -4.54
C VAL A 54 -7.17 25.53 -5.44
N TYR A 55 -7.54 24.34 -5.90
CA TYR A 55 -8.71 24.09 -6.73
C TYR A 55 -9.88 23.63 -5.87
N ALA A 56 -11.10 23.98 -6.27
CA ALA A 56 -12.31 23.61 -5.55
C ALA A 56 -12.59 22.09 -5.65
N THR A 57 -12.20 21.47 -6.75
CA THR A 57 -12.40 20.03 -7.01
C THR A 57 -11.14 19.37 -7.56
N GLY A 58 -11.01 18.04 -7.32
CA GLY A 58 -9.93 17.24 -7.92
C GLY A 58 -10.03 17.20 -9.45
N GLN A 59 -11.24 17.25 -10.02
CA GLN A 59 -11.47 17.26 -11.45
C GLN A 59 -10.93 18.54 -12.11
N GLU A 60 -11.16 19.72 -11.50
CA GLU A 60 -10.57 20.98 -11.96
C GLU A 60 -9.05 20.96 -11.91
N LEU A 61 -8.49 20.39 -10.83
CA LEU A 61 -7.05 20.20 -10.68
C LEU A 61 -6.50 19.31 -11.79
N ILE A 62 -7.13 18.15 -12.06
CA ILE A 62 -6.71 17.21 -13.13
C ILE A 62 -6.77 17.89 -14.51
N ALA A 63 -7.78 18.71 -14.77
CA ALA A 63 -7.96 19.40 -16.05
C ALA A 63 -6.97 20.57 -16.25
N SER A 64 -6.30 21.04 -15.20
CA SER A 64 -5.40 22.20 -15.28
C SER A 64 -4.19 21.93 -16.18
N PRO A 65 -3.82 22.86 -17.07
CA PRO A 65 -2.59 22.79 -17.87
C PRO A 65 -1.32 22.97 -17.01
N ASP A 66 -1.44 23.41 -15.77
CA ASP A 66 -0.32 23.59 -14.84
C ASP A 66 -0.01 22.34 -14.00
N VAL A 67 -0.65 21.22 -14.31
CA VAL A 67 -0.45 19.92 -13.69
C VAL A 67 -0.02 18.90 -14.73
N ASP A 68 1.16 18.31 -14.55
CA ASP A 68 1.71 17.28 -15.43
C ASP A 68 1.36 15.86 -14.92
N ALA A 69 1.31 15.67 -13.59
CA ALA A 69 0.98 14.40 -12.96
C ALA A 69 0.22 14.62 -11.64
N VAL A 70 -0.51 13.60 -11.19
CA VAL A 70 -1.45 13.70 -10.07
C VAL A 70 -1.09 12.71 -8.96
N LEU A 71 -1.16 13.16 -7.70
CA LEU A 71 -1.21 12.30 -6.52
C LEU A 71 -2.65 12.22 -6.01
N VAL A 72 -3.22 11.03 -5.97
CA VAL A 72 -4.52 10.74 -5.36
C VAL A 72 -4.26 10.15 -3.98
N THR A 73 -4.45 10.98 -2.97
CA THR A 73 -4.20 10.70 -1.55
C THR A 73 -5.42 11.04 -0.69
N SER A 74 -6.58 11.09 -1.34
CA SER A 74 -7.88 11.34 -0.75
C SER A 74 -8.42 10.11 -0.01
N TRP A 75 -9.67 10.13 0.40
CA TRP A 75 -10.32 8.95 0.97
C TRP A 75 -10.51 7.85 -0.10
N GLY A 76 -10.21 6.59 0.24
CA GLY A 76 -10.20 5.45 -0.68
C GLY A 76 -11.44 5.30 -1.55
N ALA A 77 -12.63 5.71 -1.08
CA ALA A 77 -13.86 5.66 -1.86
C ALA A 77 -13.87 6.63 -3.07
N THR A 78 -12.98 7.61 -3.10
CA THR A 78 -12.87 8.59 -4.21
C THR A 78 -11.70 8.28 -5.15
N HIS A 79 -10.88 7.27 -4.84
CA HIS A 79 -9.72 6.93 -5.66
C HIS A 79 -10.11 6.57 -7.09
N GLU A 80 -11.09 5.70 -7.27
CA GLU A 80 -11.56 5.28 -8.59
C GLU A 80 -11.91 6.47 -9.50
N GLU A 81 -12.71 7.41 -8.99
CA GLU A 81 -13.14 8.59 -9.75
C GLU A 81 -11.94 9.42 -10.24
N TYR A 82 -11.01 9.74 -9.34
CA TYR A 82 -9.87 10.58 -9.69
C TYR A 82 -8.84 9.87 -10.56
N VAL A 83 -8.61 8.59 -10.34
CA VAL A 83 -7.70 7.79 -11.17
C VAL A 83 -8.23 7.65 -12.60
N LEU A 84 -9.54 7.37 -12.77
CA LEU A 84 -10.17 7.33 -14.09
C LEU A 84 -10.10 8.69 -14.81
N ALA A 85 -10.29 9.80 -14.08
CA ALA A 85 -10.17 11.14 -14.64
C ALA A 85 -8.72 11.45 -15.06
N ALA A 86 -7.72 11.03 -14.28
CA ALA A 86 -6.30 11.19 -14.61
C ALA A 86 -5.92 10.39 -15.87
N ILE A 87 -6.38 9.14 -15.99
CA ILE A 87 -6.18 8.30 -17.19
C ILE A 87 -6.81 8.98 -18.41
N ALA A 88 -8.07 9.45 -18.30
CA ALA A 88 -8.76 10.15 -19.40
C ALA A 88 -8.04 11.43 -19.83
N ALA A 89 -7.37 12.12 -18.90
CA ALA A 89 -6.55 13.29 -19.18
C ALA A 89 -5.14 12.95 -19.69
N GLY A 90 -4.76 11.66 -19.76
CA GLY A 90 -3.43 11.19 -20.16
C GLY A 90 -2.32 11.59 -19.19
N LYS A 91 -2.65 11.78 -17.90
CA LYS A 91 -1.70 12.22 -16.88
C LYS A 91 -1.25 11.06 -16.02
N PRO A 92 0.06 10.89 -15.80
CA PRO A 92 0.56 9.95 -14.79
C PRO A 92 -0.06 10.21 -13.42
N CYS A 93 -0.45 9.14 -12.75
CA CYS A 93 -1.18 9.18 -11.49
C CYS A 93 -0.54 8.24 -10.46
N PHE A 94 -0.09 8.78 -9.35
CA PHE A 94 0.19 8.01 -8.15
C PHE A 94 -1.11 7.94 -7.35
N CYS A 95 -1.55 6.73 -7.04
CA CYS A 95 -2.74 6.50 -6.22
C CYS A 95 -2.37 5.78 -4.93
N GLU A 96 -2.67 6.36 -3.78
CA GLU A 96 -2.55 5.64 -2.51
C GLU A 96 -3.42 4.38 -2.50
N LYS A 97 -2.97 3.42 -1.70
CA LYS A 97 -3.76 2.20 -1.49
C LYS A 97 -5.02 2.48 -0.64
N PRO A 98 -6.10 1.71 -0.83
CA PRO A 98 -6.34 0.77 -1.92
C PRO A 98 -6.58 1.49 -3.25
N LEU A 99 -6.25 0.87 -4.38
CA LEU A 99 -6.51 1.46 -5.71
C LEU A 99 -7.99 1.84 -5.89
N ALA A 100 -8.88 0.99 -5.38
CA ALA A 100 -10.32 1.23 -5.25
C ALA A 100 -10.83 0.42 -4.05
N THR A 101 -12.02 0.74 -3.55
CA THR A 101 -12.62 0.06 -2.41
C THR A 101 -13.25 -1.30 -2.74
N THR A 102 -13.35 -1.65 -4.02
CA THR A 102 -13.86 -2.93 -4.51
C THR A 102 -13.02 -3.45 -5.68
N ALA A 103 -13.04 -4.77 -5.90
CA ALA A 103 -12.38 -5.38 -7.05
C ALA A 103 -12.98 -4.89 -8.38
N GLU A 104 -14.30 -4.66 -8.45
CA GLU A 104 -14.95 -4.14 -9.64
C GLU A 104 -14.49 -2.71 -9.97
N GLY A 105 -14.31 -1.85 -8.96
CA GLY A 105 -13.78 -0.50 -9.14
C GLY A 105 -12.33 -0.53 -9.65
N ALA A 106 -11.49 -1.36 -9.03
CA ALA A 106 -10.11 -1.57 -9.48
C ALA A 106 -10.05 -2.12 -10.92
N LYS A 107 -10.98 -3.02 -11.28
CA LYS A 107 -11.08 -3.56 -12.65
C LYS A 107 -11.41 -2.48 -13.67
N ARG A 108 -12.32 -1.55 -13.37
CA ARG A 108 -12.63 -0.42 -14.26
C ARG A 108 -11.41 0.46 -14.52
N ILE A 109 -10.57 0.67 -13.51
CA ILE A 109 -9.30 1.40 -13.66
C ILE A 109 -8.36 0.66 -14.61
N VAL A 110 -8.17 -0.65 -14.41
CA VAL A 110 -7.36 -1.51 -15.29
C VAL A 110 -7.85 -1.44 -16.73
N ASP A 111 -9.17 -1.58 -16.95
CA ASP A 111 -9.76 -1.55 -18.29
C ASP A 111 -9.56 -0.19 -18.97
N ALA A 112 -9.68 0.90 -18.22
CA ALA A 112 -9.44 2.25 -18.73
C ALA A 112 -7.97 2.46 -19.12
N GLU A 113 -7.02 1.98 -18.31
CA GLU A 113 -5.59 2.09 -18.60
C GLU A 113 -5.18 1.22 -19.79
N VAL A 114 -5.74 0.01 -19.92
CA VAL A 114 -5.56 -0.87 -21.09
C VAL A 114 -6.12 -0.21 -22.35
N ALA A 115 -7.29 0.41 -22.28
CA ALA A 115 -7.88 1.14 -23.41
C ALA A 115 -7.06 2.36 -23.79
N HIS A 116 -6.42 3.04 -22.85
CA HIS A 116 -5.50 4.15 -23.10
C HIS A 116 -4.20 3.69 -23.77
N GLY A 117 -3.73 2.48 -23.48
CA GLY A 117 -2.56 1.86 -24.11
C GLY A 117 -1.21 2.27 -23.53
N THR A 118 -1.18 3.03 -22.42
CA THR A 118 0.04 3.46 -21.73
C THR A 118 -0.15 3.28 -20.23
N ARG A 119 0.87 2.78 -19.54
CA ARG A 119 0.89 2.71 -18.08
C ARG A 119 0.96 4.12 -17.50
N LEU A 120 -0.13 4.55 -16.87
CA LEU A 120 -0.25 5.86 -16.24
C LEU A 120 -0.41 5.79 -14.72
N VAL A 121 -0.72 4.61 -14.16
CA VAL A 121 -1.03 4.47 -12.74
C VAL A 121 0.07 3.73 -12.00
N GLN A 122 0.55 4.33 -10.90
CA GLN A 122 1.36 3.69 -9.88
C GLN A 122 0.56 3.63 -8.58
N VAL A 123 0.44 2.45 -7.99
CA VAL A 123 -0.26 2.26 -6.71
C VAL A 123 0.74 2.37 -5.55
N GLY A 124 0.36 3.05 -4.48
CA GLY A 124 1.17 3.32 -3.29
C GLY A 124 1.43 2.09 -2.42
N PHE A 125 2.07 1.07 -2.99
CA PHE A 125 2.52 -0.12 -2.26
C PHE A 125 4.00 0.03 -1.86
N MET A 126 4.25 0.91 -0.90
CA MET A 126 5.58 1.33 -0.46
C MET A 126 6.49 0.18 0.01
N ARG A 127 5.93 -0.98 0.42
CA ARG A 127 6.76 -2.10 0.89
C ARG A 127 7.64 -2.71 -0.18
N ARG A 128 7.27 -2.60 -1.46
CA ARG A 128 8.12 -3.04 -2.57
C ARG A 128 9.39 -2.18 -2.72
N TYR A 129 9.45 -1.03 -2.06
CA TYR A 129 10.58 -0.10 -2.01
C TYR A 129 11.31 -0.12 -0.66
N ASP A 130 10.84 -0.91 0.30
CA ASP A 130 11.52 -1.09 1.59
C ASP A 130 12.80 -1.91 1.41
N GLN A 131 13.91 -1.39 1.91
CA GLN A 131 15.23 -2.03 1.77
C GLN A 131 15.25 -3.45 2.34
N GLY A 132 14.54 -3.70 3.44
CA GLY A 132 14.43 -5.02 4.04
C GLY A 132 13.69 -6.00 3.14
N TYR A 133 12.54 -5.60 2.57
CA TYR A 133 11.80 -6.44 1.62
C TYR A 133 12.53 -6.64 0.30
N VAL A 134 13.21 -5.62 -0.22
CA VAL A 134 14.05 -5.75 -1.42
C VAL A 134 15.19 -6.74 -1.20
N ALA A 135 15.88 -6.65 -0.06
CA ALA A 135 16.93 -7.59 0.29
C ALA A 135 16.38 -9.02 0.51
N LEU A 136 15.22 -9.15 1.17
CA LEU A 136 14.55 -10.43 1.37
C LEU A 136 14.20 -11.08 0.03
N LYS A 137 13.64 -10.32 -0.93
CA LYS A 137 13.34 -10.82 -2.27
C LYS A 137 14.57 -11.37 -3.00
N GLN A 138 15.70 -10.67 -2.95
CA GLN A 138 16.95 -11.15 -3.55
C GLN A 138 17.42 -12.50 -2.97
N VAL A 139 17.17 -12.73 -1.68
CA VAL A 139 17.48 -14.01 -1.03
C VAL A 139 16.48 -15.08 -1.42
N VAL A 140 15.19 -14.76 -1.46
CA VAL A 140 14.11 -15.68 -1.87
C VAL A 140 14.27 -16.13 -3.31
N ASP A 141 14.63 -15.21 -4.22
CA ASP A 141 14.76 -15.50 -5.65
C ASP A 141 15.96 -16.41 -6.00
N GLY A 142 16.93 -16.60 -5.10
CA GLY A 142 18.13 -17.32 -5.52
C GLY A 142 18.94 -18.07 -4.46
N ARG A 143 18.52 -18.10 -3.17
CA ARG A 143 19.41 -18.61 -2.12
C ARG A 143 18.80 -19.63 -1.16
N ILE A 144 17.48 -19.71 -1.05
CA ILE A 144 16.80 -20.59 -0.07
C ILE A 144 16.03 -21.75 -0.72
N GLY A 145 16.26 -22.01 -1.99
CA GLY A 145 15.46 -22.97 -2.76
C GLY A 145 14.03 -22.47 -3.03
N ALA A 146 13.15 -23.34 -3.52
CA ALA A 146 11.76 -22.97 -3.76
C ALA A 146 11.03 -22.61 -2.45
N PRO A 147 10.31 -21.49 -2.38
CA PRO A 147 9.50 -21.14 -1.20
C PRO A 147 8.43 -22.20 -0.92
N ILE A 148 8.28 -22.57 0.36
CA ILE A 148 7.30 -23.55 0.83
C ILE A 148 6.22 -22.87 1.65
N MET A 149 6.62 -21.96 2.58
CA MET A 149 5.69 -21.24 3.44
C MET A 149 6.23 -19.86 3.83
N VAL A 150 5.31 -18.98 4.23
CA VAL A 150 5.62 -17.67 4.80
C VAL A 150 4.90 -17.52 6.13
N HIS A 151 5.63 -17.07 7.15
CA HIS A 151 5.09 -16.67 8.45
C HIS A 151 5.21 -15.15 8.58
N ALA A 152 4.11 -14.48 8.88
CA ALA A 152 4.10 -13.03 8.94
C ALA A 152 3.24 -12.49 10.07
N ALA A 153 3.55 -11.27 10.50
CA ALA A 153 2.74 -10.53 11.45
C ALA A 153 2.68 -9.05 11.07
N HIS A 154 1.49 -8.47 11.19
CA HIS A 154 1.25 -7.04 11.10
C HIS A 154 0.53 -6.59 12.36
N ARG A 155 1.24 -5.88 13.22
CA ARG A 155 0.74 -5.44 14.51
C ARG A 155 0.79 -3.93 14.64
N ASN A 156 -0.37 -3.33 14.92
CA ASN A 156 -0.49 -1.90 15.21
C ASN A 156 -0.71 -1.69 16.71
N PRO A 157 -0.17 -0.60 17.30
CA PRO A 157 -0.40 -0.30 18.71
C PRO A 157 -1.89 -0.14 19.03
N THR A 158 -2.60 0.58 18.18
CA THR A 158 -4.04 0.84 18.32
C THR A 158 -4.65 1.33 17.01
N VAL A 159 -5.96 1.23 16.90
CA VAL A 159 -6.77 1.80 15.79
C VAL A 159 -7.94 2.62 16.35
N PRO A 160 -8.49 3.58 15.57
CA PRO A 160 -9.66 4.36 15.97
C PRO A 160 -10.91 3.50 16.21
N GLU A 161 -11.86 3.97 17.03
CA GLU A 161 -13.14 3.27 17.27
C GLU A 161 -14.01 3.06 16.03
N ALA A 162 -13.78 3.83 14.97
CA ALA A 162 -14.45 3.64 13.68
C ALA A 162 -13.91 2.44 12.88
N TYR A 163 -12.77 1.87 13.29
CA TYR A 163 -12.13 0.75 12.60
C TYR A 163 -12.95 -0.54 12.78
N THR A 164 -13.22 -1.24 11.70
CA THR A 164 -14.07 -2.43 11.68
C THR A 164 -13.30 -3.70 11.31
N THR A 165 -13.91 -4.87 11.53
CA THR A 165 -13.31 -6.16 11.19
C THR A 165 -12.87 -6.25 9.72
N PRO A 166 -13.66 -5.83 8.69
CA PRO A 166 -13.20 -5.81 7.31
C PRO A 166 -12.03 -4.84 7.04
N MET A 167 -11.94 -3.73 7.78
CA MET A 167 -10.82 -2.79 7.63
C MET A 167 -9.47 -3.41 7.99
N ALA A 168 -9.43 -4.42 8.87
CA ALA A 168 -8.21 -5.18 9.14
C ALA A 168 -7.66 -5.88 7.87
N ILE A 169 -8.52 -6.15 6.89
CA ILE A 169 -8.12 -6.65 5.56
C ILE A 169 -7.79 -5.49 4.62
N HIS A 170 -8.77 -4.60 4.36
CA HIS A 170 -8.65 -3.58 3.30
C HIS A 170 -7.62 -2.49 3.60
N ASP A 171 -7.41 -2.14 4.88
CA ASP A 171 -6.48 -1.08 5.26
C ASP A 171 -5.13 -1.61 5.77
N THR A 172 -5.14 -2.79 6.44
CA THR A 172 -3.96 -3.36 7.06
C THR A 172 -3.36 -4.50 6.22
N LEU A 173 -4.06 -5.63 6.08
CA LEU A 173 -3.54 -6.81 5.36
C LEU A 173 -3.24 -6.56 3.88
N ILE A 174 -3.83 -5.56 3.26
CA ILE A 174 -3.60 -5.24 1.84
C ILE A 174 -2.12 -5.03 1.52
N HIS A 175 -1.33 -4.55 2.48
CA HIS A 175 0.10 -4.41 2.34
C HIS A 175 0.82 -5.77 2.25
N GLU A 176 0.39 -6.75 3.05
CA GLU A 176 0.90 -8.12 3.02
C GLU A 176 0.45 -8.82 1.73
N ILE A 177 -0.80 -8.65 1.33
CA ILE A 177 -1.34 -9.20 0.08
C ILE A 177 -0.50 -8.75 -1.12
N ASP A 178 -0.17 -7.46 -1.21
CA ASP A 178 0.64 -6.97 -2.31
C ASP A 178 2.09 -7.46 -2.23
N VAL A 179 2.74 -7.28 -1.07
CA VAL A 179 4.17 -7.55 -0.96
C VAL A 179 4.50 -9.03 -1.08
N PHE A 180 3.64 -9.95 -0.59
CA PHE A 180 3.92 -11.39 -0.70
C PHE A 180 3.69 -11.90 -2.11
N ARG A 181 2.67 -11.38 -2.84
CA ARG A 181 2.49 -11.67 -4.25
C ARG A 181 3.75 -11.29 -5.05
N TRP A 182 4.30 -10.11 -4.80
CA TRP A 182 5.54 -9.64 -5.41
C TRP A 182 6.75 -10.44 -4.94
N LEU A 183 6.86 -10.75 -3.64
CA LEU A 183 7.99 -11.46 -3.05
C LEU A 183 8.12 -12.89 -3.63
N LEU A 184 6.98 -13.58 -3.82
CA LEU A 184 6.93 -14.98 -4.27
C LEU A 184 6.79 -15.11 -5.79
N ASP A 185 6.51 -14.02 -6.51
CA ASP A 185 6.13 -14.03 -7.92
C ASP A 185 5.08 -15.13 -8.22
N ASP A 186 3.98 -15.08 -7.46
CA ASP A 186 2.92 -16.09 -7.50
C ASP A 186 1.56 -15.50 -7.09
N ASP A 187 0.50 -15.95 -7.73
CA ASP A 187 -0.87 -15.48 -7.49
C ASP A 187 -1.59 -16.39 -6.46
N TYR A 188 -2.51 -15.79 -5.70
CA TYR A 188 -3.29 -16.53 -4.71
C TYR A 188 -4.44 -17.31 -5.36
N VAL A 189 -4.76 -18.50 -4.81
CA VAL A 189 -5.88 -19.32 -5.23
C VAL A 189 -6.92 -19.53 -4.14
N ALA A 190 -6.59 -19.29 -2.88
CA ALA A 190 -7.52 -19.41 -1.76
C ALA A 190 -7.13 -18.50 -0.59
N ALA A 191 -8.15 -18.06 0.15
CA ALA A 191 -8.01 -17.34 1.41
C ALA A 191 -8.84 -18.01 2.51
N ARG A 192 -8.33 -18.01 3.74
CA ARG A 192 -9.03 -18.46 4.95
C ARG A 192 -8.77 -17.46 6.07
N VAL A 193 -9.79 -17.17 6.88
CA VAL A 193 -9.63 -16.31 8.07
C VAL A 193 -10.07 -17.08 9.30
N THR A 194 -9.25 -17.07 10.33
CA THR A 194 -9.54 -17.66 11.63
C THR A 194 -9.43 -16.58 12.70
N PHE A 195 -10.38 -16.56 13.61
CA PHE A 195 -10.39 -15.64 14.72
C PHE A 195 -9.97 -16.35 16.00
N PRO A 196 -8.81 -16.01 16.59
CA PRO A 196 -8.47 -16.39 17.96
C PRO A 196 -9.43 -15.76 18.97
N ARG A 197 -9.17 -15.97 20.25
CA ARG A 197 -9.88 -15.25 21.31
C ARG A 197 -9.71 -13.73 21.11
N THR A 198 -10.83 -13.01 21.02
CA THR A 198 -10.86 -11.56 20.86
C THR A 198 -10.10 -10.86 22.01
N CYS A 199 -9.29 -9.88 21.65
CA CYS A 199 -8.59 -9.02 22.61
C CYS A 199 -9.61 -8.22 23.44
N ALA A 200 -9.42 -8.17 24.76
CA ALA A 200 -10.31 -7.43 25.67
C ALA A 200 -10.32 -5.90 25.41
N ARG A 201 -9.34 -5.38 24.65
CA ARG A 201 -9.24 -3.97 24.28
C ARG A 201 -9.91 -3.64 22.93
N SER A 202 -10.33 -4.66 22.18
CA SER A 202 -11.07 -4.47 20.93
C SER A 202 -12.48 -3.99 21.22
N HIS A 203 -12.95 -3.00 20.45
CA HIS A 203 -14.34 -2.51 20.55
C HIS A 203 -15.32 -3.45 19.81
N ALA A 204 -16.63 -3.28 20.03
CA ALA A 204 -17.65 -4.23 19.60
C ALA A 204 -17.75 -4.48 18.07
N LYS A 205 -17.22 -3.56 17.24
CA LYS A 205 -17.25 -3.67 15.77
C LYS A 205 -15.99 -4.34 15.20
N LEU A 206 -15.04 -4.73 16.04
CA LEU A 206 -13.74 -5.24 15.64
C LEU A 206 -13.46 -6.59 16.33
N ARG A 207 -13.38 -7.64 15.52
CA ARG A 207 -12.83 -8.93 15.94
C ARG A 207 -11.32 -8.92 15.69
N ASP A 208 -10.53 -8.87 16.75
CA ASP A 208 -9.08 -8.68 16.73
C ASP A 208 -8.44 -9.52 17.85
N PRO A 209 -7.37 -10.30 17.60
CA PRO A 209 -6.66 -10.45 16.32
C PRO A 209 -7.34 -11.36 15.29
N GLN A 210 -6.76 -11.43 14.08
CA GLN A 210 -7.14 -12.35 13.02
C GLN A 210 -5.90 -13.12 12.53
N ILE A 211 -6.08 -14.37 12.10
CA ILE A 211 -5.09 -15.14 11.36
C ILE A 211 -5.63 -15.35 9.97
N VAL A 212 -4.92 -14.84 8.97
CA VAL A 212 -5.26 -14.98 7.56
C VAL A 212 -4.29 -15.96 6.92
N THR A 213 -4.83 -17.01 6.31
CA THR A 213 -4.06 -17.96 5.53
C THR A 213 -4.35 -17.75 4.07
N LEU A 214 -3.31 -17.48 3.27
CA LEU A 214 -3.38 -17.43 1.80
C LEU A 214 -2.65 -18.64 1.23
N THR A 215 -3.18 -19.21 0.15
CA THR A 215 -2.53 -20.29 -0.61
C THR A 215 -2.27 -19.78 -2.03
N THR A 216 -1.06 -19.96 -2.51
CA THR A 216 -0.67 -19.55 -3.86
C THR A 216 -0.89 -20.66 -4.89
N ALA A 217 -0.82 -20.31 -6.18
CA ALA A 217 -0.97 -21.27 -7.29
C ALA A 217 0.13 -22.33 -7.30
N LYS A 218 1.35 -22.00 -6.86
CA LYS A 218 2.47 -22.95 -6.71
C LYS A 218 2.40 -23.76 -5.40
N GLY A 219 1.38 -23.53 -4.56
CA GLY A 219 1.14 -24.28 -3.33
C GLY A 219 1.85 -23.71 -2.10
N VAL A 220 2.44 -22.53 -2.15
CA VAL A 220 2.99 -21.88 -0.97
C VAL A 220 1.86 -21.49 -0.03
N VAL A 221 2.01 -21.81 1.25
CA VAL A 221 1.07 -21.42 2.31
C VAL A 221 1.64 -20.24 3.08
N ILE A 222 0.83 -19.19 3.20
CA ILE A 222 1.19 -17.96 3.92
C ILE A 222 0.26 -17.84 5.11
N ASP A 223 0.78 -17.78 6.32
CA ASP A 223 0.02 -17.40 7.49
C ASP A 223 0.41 -15.98 7.93
N THR A 224 -0.58 -15.15 8.20
CA THR A 224 -0.39 -13.77 8.62
C THR A 224 -1.25 -13.46 9.83
N GLU A 225 -0.60 -13.13 10.94
CA GLU A 225 -1.27 -12.56 12.11
C GLU A 225 -1.53 -11.07 11.86
N ILE A 226 -2.78 -10.65 11.98
CA ILE A 226 -3.20 -9.24 12.00
C ILE A 226 -3.70 -8.90 13.39
N PHE A 227 -2.99 -8.01 14.09
CA PHE A 227 -3.34 -7.60 15.44
C PHE A 227 -3.24 -6.07 15.57
N VAL A 228 -4.36 -5.39 15.36
CA VAL A 228 -4.39 -3.92 15.27
C VAL A 228 -4.54 -3.19 16.62
N ASN A 229 -4.57 -3.93 17.74
CA ASN A 229 -4.55 -3.41 19.12
C ASN A 229 -3.55 -4.14 20.00
N CYS A 230 -2.33 -4.35 19.52
CA CYS A 230 -1.30 -5.08 20.28
C CYS A 230 -0.73 -4.27 21.45
N HIS A 231 -0.78 -2.96 21.41
CA HIS A 231 -0.36 -1.96 22.40
C HIS A 231 1.15 -1.86 22.69
N TYR A 232 1.98 -2.78 22.19
CA TYR A 232 3.41 -2.71 22.52
C TYR A 232 4.25 -2.00 21.46
N GLY A 233 3.71 -1.79 20.26
CA GLY A 233 4.45 -1.11 19.20
C GLY A 233 3.88 -1.36 17.81
N TYR A 234 4.53 -0.82 16.78
CA TYR A 234 4.28 -1.12 15.38
C TYR A 234 5.29 -2.20 14.94
N ASP A 235 4.81 -3.40 14.70
CA ASP A 235 5.67 -4.58 14.51
C ASP A 235 5.27 -5.35 13.25
N ILE A 236 6.16 -5.33 12.24
CA ILE A 236 6.00 -5.99 10.96
C ILE A 236 7.03 -7.10 10.85
N GLN A 237 6.58 -8.33 10.76
CA GLN A 237 7.43 -9.52 10.66
C GLN A 237 7.12 -10.30 9.40
N CYS A 238 8.16 -10.88 8.78
CA CYS A 238 8.05 -11.77 7.65
C CYS A 238 9.22 -12.76 7.66
N GLU A 239 8.91 -14.04 7.59
CA GLU A 239 9.87 -15.14 7.44
C GLU A 239 9.43 -16.02 6.27
N VAL A 240 10.33 -16.27 5.33
CA VAL A 240 10.11 -17.18 4.20
C VAL A 240 10.92 -18.43 4.41
N VAL A 241 10.25 -19.58 4.43
CA VAL A 241 10.85 -20.90 4.49
C VAL A 241 10.92 -21.47 3.08
N GLY A 242 12.12 -21.79 2.62
CA GLY A 242 12.37 -22.46 1.35
C GLY A 242 12.94 -23.87 1.57
N GLU A 243 13.13 -24.62 0.48
CA GLU A 243 13.65 -26.00 0.53
C GLU A 243 15.06 -26.11 1.11
N ASP A 244 15.89 -25.06 0.90
CA ASP A 244 17.31 -25.08 1.27
C ASP A 244 17.64 -24.14 2.45
N GLY A 245 16.68 -23.38 2.94
CA GLY A 245 16.92 -22.43 4.02
C GLY A 245 15.76 -21.54 4.38
N VAL A 246 16.02 -20.62 5.31
CA VAL A 246 15.03 -19.65 5.82
C VAL A 246 15.59 -18.24 5.69
N ALA A 247 14.77 -17.30 5.28
CA ALA A 247 15.11 -15.89 5.24
C ALA A 247 14.06 -15.07 6.00
N ARG A 248 14.52 -14.10 6.79
CA ARG A 248 13.67 -13.28 7.65
C ARG A 248 13.87 -11.80 7.37
N LEU A 249 12.76 -11.04 7.39
CA LEU A 249 12.83 -9.59 7.36
C LEU A 249 13.66 -9.07 8.56
N PRO A 250 14.62 -8.16 8.34
CA PRO A 250 15.43 -7.65 9.43
C PRO A 250 14.60 -6.77 10.37
N GLU A 251 14.98 -6.77 11.65
CA GLU A 251 14.45 -5.80 12.60
C GLU A 251 14.79 -4.36 12.13
N PRO A 252 13.84 -3.42 12.15
CA PRO A 252 14.06 -2.07 11.64
C PRO A 252 15.04 -1.26 12.49
N MET A 253 15.12 -1.53 13.80
CA MET A 253 16.06 -0.89 14.70
C MET A 253 17.23 -1.83 15.00
N ALA A 254 18.42 -1.44 14.54
CA ALA A 254 19.63 -2.22 14.71
C ALA A 254 20.33 -1.98 16.06
N ILE A 255 19.94 -0.94 16.82
CA ILE A 255 20.60 -0.60 18.09
C ILE A 255 20.15 -1.57 19.17
N GLN A 256 21.11 -2.28 19.72
CA GLN A 256 20.94 -3.18 20.85
C GLN A 256 21.53 -2.56 22.10
N THR A 257 20.76 -2.42 23.14
CA THR A 257 21.23 -1.89 24.43
C THR A 257 21.52 -3.00 25.44
N ARG A 258 22.57 -2.80 26.23
CA ARG A 258 22.91 -3.63 27.38
C ARG A 258 22.84 -2.74 28.62
N LEU A 259 21.75 -2.86 29.37
CA LEU A 259 21.46 -2.02 30.53
C LEU A 259 20.74 -2.88 31.58
N ASP A 260 21.02 -2.68 32.88
CA ASP A 260 20.40 -3.38 34.00
C ASP A 260 20.43 -4.90 33.85
N ALA A 261 21.56 -5.45 33.43
CA ALA A 261 21.77 -6.88 33.12
C ALA A 261 20.79 -7.46 32.09
N ARG A 262 20.26 -6.62 31.16
CA ARG A 262 19.37 -6.99 30.09
C ARG A 262 19.97 -6.67 28.72
N LEU A 263 19.53 -7.43 27.73
CA LEU A 263 19.79 -7.18 26.32
C LEU A 263 18.45 -6.89 25.67
N GLN A 264 18.30 -5.72 25.02
CA GLN A 264 17.01 -5.29 24.46
C GLN A 264 17.22 -4.45 23.20
N ASN A 265 16.22 -4.48 22.31
CA ASN A 265 16.05 -3.60 21.17
C ASN A 265 14.75 -2.82 21.35
N ASP A 266 14.71 -1.60 20.85
CA ASP A 266 13.48 -0.82 20.82
C ASP A 266 12.58 -1.31 19.65
N ILE A 267 11.26 -1.23 19.86
CA ILE A 267 10.25 -1.50 18.86
C ILE A 267 9.65 -0.14 18.43
N LEU A 268 9.52 0.05 17.12
CA LEU A 268 8.90 1.27 16.59
C LEU A 268 7.44 1.38 17.04
N THR A 269 6.95 2.60 17.17
CA THR A 269 5.57 2.87 17.61
C THR A 269 4.70 3.44 16.50
N ASP A 270 5.29 3.84 15.37
CA ASP A 270 4.58 4.44 14.23
C ASP A 270 5.08 3.84 12.90
N TRP A 271 4.14 3.58 11.99
CA TRP A 271 4.42 3.11 10.64
C TRP A 271 5.27 4.09 9.82
N LYS A 272 5.16 5.40 10.10
CA LYS A 272 5.95 6.43 9.43
C LYS A 272 7.44 6.23 9.67
N ASP A 273 7.82 6.00 10.92
CA ASP A 273 9.22 5.78 11.28
C ASP A 273 9.78 4.51 10.62
N ARG A 274 8.91 3.49 10.39
CA ARG A 274 9.30 2.25 9.74
C ARG A 274 9.53 2.41 8.24
N PHE A 275 8.72 3.23 7.55
CA PHE A 275 8.67 3.26 6.08
C PHE A 275 9.03 4.60 5.44
N VAL A 276 9.61 5.55 6.19
CA VAL A 276 10.02 6.87 5.66
C VAL A 276 10.84 6.73 4.39
N ALA A 277 11.90 5.93 4.41
CA ALA A 277 12.78 5.74 3.26
C ALA A 277 12.08 5.06 2.07
N SER A 278 11.13 4.17 2.34
CA SER A 278 10.36 3.48 1.29
C SER A 278 9.49 4.46 0.50
N TYR A 279 8.81 5.38 1.18
CA TYR A 279 8.04 6.45 0.55
C TYR A 279 8.91 7.40 -0.27
N ASP A 280 10.11 7.72 0.21
CA ASP A 280 11.04 8.57 -0.54
C ASP A 280 11.47 7.91 -1.85
N VAL A 281 11.80 6.62 -1.82
CA VAL A 281 12.20 5.85 -3.02
C VAL A 281 11.02 5.69 -3.97
N GLU A 282 9.84 5.32 -3.46
CA GLU A 282 8.61 5.13 -4.23
C GLU A 282 8.20 6.38 -5.00
N LEU A 283 8.12 7.52 -4.31
CA LEU A 283 7.75 8.79 -4.93
C LEU A 283 8.83 9.31 -5.87
N GLN A 284 10.11 9.11 -5.55
CA GLN A 284 11.19 9.47 -6.46
C GLN A 284 11.14 8.66 -7.75
N ASP A 285 10.75 7.38 -7.70
CA ASP A 285 10.56 6.53 -8.85
C ASP A 285 9.36 7.01 -9.68
N PHE A 286 8.24 7.33 -9.04
CA PHE A 286 7.08 7.96 -9.68
C PHE A 286 7.46 9.25 -10.43
N LEU A 287 8.20 10.17 -9.79
CA LEU A 287 8.60 11.43 -10.42
C LEU A 287 9.47 11.23 -11.67
N LYS A 288 10.37 10.23 -11.64
CA LYS A 288 11.21 9.88 -12.81
C LYS A 288 10.38 9.37 -13.96
N ALA A 289 9.39 8.51 -13.71
CA ALA A 289 8.50 7.97 -14.73
C ALA A 289 7.53 9.03 -15.26
N ALA A 290 6.96 9.84 -14.37
CA ALA A 290 6.05 10.93 -14.73
C ALA A 290 6.71 11.98 -15.64
N ALA A 291 8.01 12.24 -15.46
CA ALA A 291 8.77 13.10 -16.36
C ALA A 291 8.85 12.57 -17.81
N GLN A 292 8.54 11.30 -18.03
CA GLN A 292 8.47 10.63 -19.32
C GLN A 292 7.02 10.39 -19.80
N GLY A 293 6.02 10.87 -19.07
CA GLY A 293 4.60 10.69 -19.37
C GLY A 293 4.07 9.28 -19.06
N THR A 294 4.71 8.56 -18.15
CA THR A 294 4.31 7.19 -17.79
C THR A 294 4.34 7.00 -16.27
N ALA A 295 3.97 5.81 -15.77
CA ALA A 295 4.13 5.40 -14.38
C ALA A 295 5.07 4.18 -14.26
N ALA A 296 5.69 4.04 -13.08
CA ALA A 296 6.57 2.92 -12.73
C ALA A 296 5.98 2.10 -11.57
N GLY A 297 6.76 1.16 -11.04
CA GLY A 297 6.44 0.43 -9.81
C GLY A 297 5.16 -0.40 -9.85
N PRO A 298 4.46 -0.54 -8.71
CA PRO A 298 3.21 -1.29 -8.61
C PRO A 298 2.15 -0.74 -9.53
N THR A 299 1.57 -1.60 -10.36
CA THR A 299 0.63 -1.24 -11.42
C THR A 299 -0.81 -1.19 -10.94
N SER A 300 -1.72 -0.64 -11.74
CA SER A 300 -3.16 -0.80 -11.50
C SER A 300 -3.59 -2.28 -11.52
N TRP A 301 -2.90 -3.15 -12.29
CA TRP A 301 -3.10 -4.58 -12.23
C TRP A 301 -2.77 -5.16 -10.86
N ASP A 302 -1.63 -4.75 -10.24
CA ASP A 302 -1.29 -5.17 -8.88
C ASP A 302 -2.35 -4.69 -7.87
N GLY A 303 -2.84 -3.47 -8.02
CA GLY A 303 -3.94 -2.93 -7.22
C GLY A 303 -5.23 -3.74 -7.35
N TYR A 304 -5.57 -4.14 -8.58
CA TYR A 304 -6.72 -5.00 -8.83
C TYR A 304 -6.56 -6.41 -8.22
N MET A 305 -5.40 -7.04 -8.39
CA MET A 305 -5.09 -8.34 -7.81
C MET A 305 -5.18 -8.31 -6.28
N ALA A 306 -4.68 -7.23 -5.66
CA ALA A 306 -4.79 -7.02 -4.22
C ALA A 306 -6.25 -6.82 -3.77
N ALA A 307 -7.06 -6.08 -4.53
CA ALA A 307 -8.48 -5.89 -4.23
C ALA A 307 -9.27 -7.21 -4.29
N VAL A 308 -9.05 -8.03 -5.33
CA VAL A 308 -9.69 -9.36 -5.46
C VAL A 308 -9.35 -10.26 -4.27
N ALA A 309 -8.07 -10.33 -3.89
CA ALA A 309 -7.64 -11.12 -2.73
C ALA A 309 -8.21 -10.57 -1.42
N SER A 310 -8.27 -9.25 -1.25
CA SER A 310 -8.86 -8.59 -0.09
C SER A 310 -10.35 -8.92 0.03
N ASP A 311 -11.13 -8.84 -1.06
CA ASP A 311 -12.55 -9.17 -1.08
C ASP A 311 -12.79 -10.66 -0.71
N ALA A 312 -11.91 -11.56 -1.16
CA ALA A 312 -11.97 -12.97 -0.76
C ALA A 312 -11.66 -13.17 0.74
N CYS A 313 -10.68 -12.44 1.27
CA CYS A 313 -10.37 -12.46 2.72
C CYS A 313 -11.55 -11.92 3.56
N VAL A 314 -12.23 -10.87 3.11
CA VAL A 314 -13.43 -10.34 3.81
C VAL A 314 -14.56 -11.38 3.77
N LYS A 315 -14.80 -12.05 2.63
CA LYS A 315 -15.76 -13.18 2.59
C LYS A 315 -15.34 -14.31 3.53
N ALA A 316 -14.04 -14.60 3.64
CA ALA A 316 -13.53 -15.63 4.53
C ALA A 316 -13.69 -15.26 6.02
N GLN A 317 -13.83 -13.97 6.39
CA GLN A 317 -14.18 -13.56 7.76
C GLN A 317 -15.58 -14.05 8.19
N GLU A 318 -16.47 -14.29 7.21
CA GLU A 318 -17.85 -14.73 7.44
C GLU A 318 -18.02 -16.24 7.28
N SER A 319 -16.99 -16.96 6.80
CA SER A 319 -17.06 -18.39 6.44
C SER A 319 -16.76 -19.35 7.58
N GLU A 320 -16.64 -18.86 8.83
CA GLU A 320 -16.34 -19.68 10.03
C GLU A 320 -15.07 -20.55 9.88
N GLY A 321 -14.08 -20.05 9.15
CA GLY A 321 -12.80 -20.73 8.93
C GLY A 321 -12.76 -21.63 7.69
N GLU A 322 -13.79 -21.66 6.86
CA GLU A 322 -13.73 -22.31 5.55
C GLU A 322 -12.90 -21.49 4.55
N ALA A 323 -12.30 -22.18 3.59
CA ALA A 323 -11.51 -21.52 2.55
C ALA A 323 -12.42 -20.93 1.46
N VAL A 324 -12.12 -19.68 1.09
CA VAL A 324 -12.76 -18.99 -0.04
C VAL A 324 -11.80 -19.03 -1.23
N ALA A 325 -12.27 -19.52 -2.38
CA ALA A 325 -11.48 -19.55 -3.60
C ALA A 325 -11.25 -18.14 -4.16
N ILE A 326 -10.05 -17.92 -4.70
CA ILE A 326 -9.66 -16.70 -5.39
C ILE A 326 -9.45 -17.02 -6.86
N THR A 327 -10.06 -16.25 -7.74
CA THR A 327 -9.93 -16.41 -9.19
C THR A 327 -9.63 -15.07 -9.83
N TYR A 328 -8.64 -15.04 -10.70
CA TYR A 328 -8.24 -13.87 -11.46
C TYR A 328 -8.49 -14.08 -12.96
N PRO A 329 -8.81 -13.01 -13.69
CA PRO A 329 -8.79 -13.07 -15.14
C PRO A 329 -7.36 -13.09 -15.68
N ASP A 330 -7.21 -13.33 -16.97
CA ASP A 330 -5.92 -13.28 -17.66
C ASP A 330 -5.29 -11.87 -17.52
N ARG A 331 -3.98 -11.84 -17.32
CA ARG A 331 -3.20 -10.62 -17.21
C ARG A 331 -3.18 -9.88 -18.56
N PRO A 332 -3.63 -8.62 -18.63
CA PRO A 332 -3.56 -7.85 -19.86
C PRO A 332 -2.11 -7.63 -20.35
N ALA A 333 -1.91 -7.62 -21.67
CA ALA A 333 -0.58 -7.46 -22.27
C ALA A 333 0.14 -6.16 -21.87
N LEU A 334 -0.60 -5.11 -21.48
CA LEU A 334 -0.03 -3.85 -20.98
C LEU A 334 0.83 -4.05 -19.73
N TYR A 335 0.57 -5.10 -18.94
CA TYR A 335 1.26 -5.39 -17.67
C TYR A 335 2.15 -6.65 -17.74
N ALA A 336 2.27 -7.28 -18.92
CA ALA A 336 3.07 -8.48 -19.15
C ALA A 336 4.59 -8.21 -19.02
#